data_3ba143ea1a536ad873303725823cab68
#
_entry.id   3ba143ea1a536ad873303725823cab68
#
_cell.length_a   1.000
_cell.length_b   1.000
_cell.length_c   1.000
_cell.angle_alpha   90.00
_cell.angle_beta   90.00
_cell.angle_gamma   90.00
#
_symmetry.space_group_name_H-M   'P 1'
#
loop_
_entity.id
_entity.type
_entity.pdbx_description
1 polymer ?
#
loop_
_entity_poly.entity_id
_entity_poly.type
_entity_poly.pdbx_seq_one_letter_code
_entity_poly.pdbx_strand_id
1 'polypeptide(L)'
;MPSFQVLDILLYRGRGFTAWVIQKLSRSKYSHVALVVDLSLNLGIESNTGHQAGVRAFDLRKLDMKTVDTFRLKSQYKVENETILSYLVGHLGANYDYLGVIFLGILKLLSLLTFTLWRPHNWWQIKQDYFCSELVWEAFAADGMDLVPQTGTADITSPGDIAKSDLLVKI
;
A
#
# COMPACT_ATOMS: atom_id res chain seq x y z
N MET A 1 -0.19 23.50 4.58
CA MET A 1 0.12 22.10 4.20
C MET A 1 -0.35 21.23 5.35
N PRO A 2 -0.93 20.05 5.10
CA PRO A 2 -1.22 19.15 6.21
C PRO A 2 0.08 18.84 6.94
N SER A 3 0.04 18.86 8.29
CA SER A 3 1.21 18.50 9.10
C SER A 3 1.35 16.98 9.04
N PHE A 4 2.18 16.47 8.15
CA PHE A 4 2.52 15.05 8.12
C PHE A 4 3.16 14.61 9.44
N GLN A 5 3.00 13.35 9.76
CA GLN A 5 3.77 12.65 10.77
C GLN A 5 4.47 11.46 10.14
N VAL A 6 5.53 10.98 10.77
CA VAL A 6 6.18 9.73 10.37
C VAL A 6 5.16 8.60 10.46
N LEU A 7 5.17 7.70 9.49
CA LEU A 7 4.20 6.62 9.27
C LEU A 7 2.79 7.07 8.84
N ASP A 8 2.57 8.35 8.48
CA ASP A 8 1.35 8.70 7.76
C ASP A 8 1.28 7.92 6.45
N ILE A 9 0.11 7.36 6.17
CA ILE A 9 -0.19 6.57 4.98
C ILE A 9 -0.81 7.48 3.94
N LEU A 10 -0.19 7.55 2.77
CA LEU A 10 -0.61 8.38 1.65
C LEU A 10 -1.35 7.52 0.63
N LEU A 11 -2.64 7.75 0.46
CA LEU A 11 -3.48 7.02 -0.49
C LEU A 11 -3.82 7.88 -1.70
N TYR A 12 -3.43 7.41 -2.89
CA TYR A 12 -3.54 8.16 -4.14
C TYR A 12 -4.79 7.79 -4.92
N ARG A 13 -5.49 8.82 -5.38
CA ARG A 13 -6.56 8.73 -6.38
C ARG A 13 -5.95 8.86 -7.76
N GLY A 14 -5.21 7.84 -8.18
CA GLY A 14 -4.50 7.82 -9.45
C GLY A 14 -5.43 7.97 -10.66
N ARG A 15 -4.84 8.37 -11.80
CA ARG A 15 -5.50 8.48 -13.10
C ARG A 15 -4.81 7.56 -14.10
N GLY A 16 -5.53 7.20 -15.16
CA GLY A 16 -5.01 6.30 -16.20
C GLY A 16 -5.55 4.88 -16.07
N PHE A 17 -5.22 4.04 -17.05
CA PHE A 17 -5.81 2.70 -17.19
C PHE A 17 -5.50 1.78 -15.99
N THR A 18 -4.24 1.70 -15.57
CA THR A 18 -3.83 0.85 -14.43
C THR A 18 -4.52 1.28 -13.13
N ALA A 19 -4.57 2.59 -12.86
CA ALA A 19 -5.27 3.12 -11.70
C ALA A 19 -6.76 2.79 -11.74
N TRP A 20 -7.40 2.92 -12.92
CA TRP A 20 -8.80 2.58 -13.11
C TRP A 20 -9.06 1.10 -12.84
N VAL A 21 -8.20 0.18 -13.33
CA VAL A 21 -8.31 -1.26 -13.06
C VAL A 21 -8.26 -1.53 -11.55
N ILE A 22 -7.24 -1.01 -10.86
CA ILE A 22 -7.07 -1.21 -9.42
C ILE A 22 -8.29 -0.68 -8.65
N GLN A 23 -8.75 0.53 -8.98
CA GLN A 23 -9.93 1.15 -8.35
C GLN A 23 -11.20 0.33 -8.55
N LYS A 24 -11.42 -0.21 -9.75
CA LYS A 24 -12.59 -1.05 -10.05
C LYS A 24 -12.53 -2.38 -9.30
N LEU A 25 -11.39 -3.07 -9.32
CA LEU A 25 -11.21 -4.35 -8.66
C LEU A 25 -11.29 -4.24 -7.12
N SER A 26 -10.72 -3.18 -6.55
CA SER A 26 -10.78 -2.92 -5.10
C SER A 26 -12.07 -2.25 -4.64
N ARG A 27 -12.96 -1.86 -5.59
CA ARG A 27 -14.17 -1.05 -5.31
C ARG A 27 -13.84 0.18 -4.46
N SER A 28 -12.76 0.85 -4.80
CA SER A 28 -12.24 2.01 -4.07
C SER A 28 -11.81 3.10 -5.04
N LYS A 29 -11.73 4.34 -4.56
CA LYS A 29 -11.16 5.46 -5.33
C LYS A 29 -9.63 5.50 -5.30
N TYR A 30 -9.00 4.64 -4.50
CA TYR A 30 -7.56 4.60 -4.34
C TYR A 30 -6.93 3.53 -5.21
N SER A 31 -5.78 3.85 -5.80
CA SER A 31 -5.04 2.97 -6.70
C SER A 31 -3.59 2.78 -6.33
N HIS A 32 -3.09 3.54 -5.34
CA HIS A 32 -1.71 3.47 -4.90
C HIS A 32 -1.60 3.91 -3.44
N VAL A 33 -0.54 3.46 -2.76
CA VAL A 33 -0.25 3.81 -1.37
C VAL A 33 1.25 3.98 -1.17
N ALA A 34 1.62 4.90 -0.27
CA ALA A 34 2.98 5.18 0.17
C ALA A 34 3.01 5.50 1.66
N LEU A 35 4.19 5.52 2.27
CA LEU A 35 4.42 5.91 3.65
C LEU A 35 5.34 7.12 3.77
N VAL A 36 5.01 8.00 4.71
CA VAL A 36 5.90 9.09 5.15
C VAL A 36 6.96 8.51 6.08
N VAL A 37 8.25 8.73 5.78
CA VAL A 37 9.34 8.12 6.55
C VAL A 37 10.24 9.12 7.24
N ASP A 38 10.45 10.31 6.67
CA ASP A 38 11.28 11.35 7.28
C ASP A 38 10.78 12.74 6.92
N LEU A 39 10.45 13.53 7.94
CA LEU A 39 9.93 14.88 7.76
C LEU A 39 11.05 15.90 7.56
N SER A 40 12.23 15.66 8.14
CA SER A 40 13.37 16.58 8.05
C SER A 40 13.93 16.61 6.63
N LEU A 41 13.95 15.44 5.99
CA LEU A 41 14.38 15.25 4.60
C LEU A 41 13.23 15.34 3.61
N ASN A 42 11.97 15.45 4.07
CA ASN A 42 10.76 15.40 3.24
C ASN A 42 10.67 14.12 2.40
N LEU A 43 10.92 12.96 3.00
CA LEU A 43 10.95 11.68 2.31
C LEU A 43 9.74 10.82 2.62
N GLY A 44 9.23 10.17 1.57
CA GLY A 44 8.34 9.02 1.64
C GLY A 44 8.97 7.82 0.94
N ILE A 45 8.43 6.62 1.22
CA ILE A 45 8.79 5.37 0.52
C ILE A 45 7.52 4.79 -0.09
N GLU A 46 7.66 4.28 -1.32
CA GLU A 46 6.61 3.63 -2.09
C GLU A 46 7.17 2.47 -2.90
N SER A 47 6.35 1.48 -3.26
CA SER A 47 6.62 0.58 -4.38
C SER A 47 5.80 1.03 -5.58
N ASN A 48 6.46 1.37 -6.70
CA ASN A 48 5.80 2.00 -7.84
C ASN A 48 6.25 1.39 -9.18
N THR A 49 5.36 1.48 -10.18
CA THR A 49 5.55 0.94 -11.54
C THR A 49 6.24 1.91 -12.52
N GLY A 50 6.61 3.09 -12.10
CA GLY A 50 7.12 4.15 -12.99
C GLY A 50 8.55 3.92 -13.48
N HIS A 51 9.20 5.00 -13.92
CA HIS A 51 10.55 5.04 -14.53
C HIS A 51 11.68 4.63 -13.57
N GLN A 52 11.49 3.98 -12.55
CA GLN A 52 12.33 3.26 -11.60
C GLN A 52 11.36 2.38 -10.82
N ALA A 53 10.87 1.32 -11.48
CA ALA A 53 9.94 0.40 -10.87
C ALA A 53 10.57 -0.27 -9.66
N GLY A 54 9.76 -0.46 -8.60
CA GLY A 54 10.18 -1.07 -7.36
C GLY A 54 10.04 -0.15 -6.15
N VAL A 55 10.64 -0.58 -5.04
CA VAL A 55 10.63 0.15 -3.78
C VAL A 55 11.64 1.28 -3.83
N ARG A 56 11.15 2.51 -3.65
CA ARG A 56 11.97 3.72 -3.78
C ARG A 56 11.56 4.82 -2.81
N ALA A 57 12.50 5.70 -2.52
CA ALA A 57 12.20 6.96 -1.84
C ALA A 57 11.70 8.02 -2.82
N PHE A 58 10.84 8.92 -2.35
CA PHE A 58 10.33 10.06 -3.11
C PHE A 58 10.21 11.32 -2.23
N ASP A 59 10.17 12.48 -2.88
CA ASP A 59 10.11 13.79 -2.22
C ASP A 59 8.64 14.17 -1.94
N LEU A 60 8.28 14.31 -0.66
CA LEU A 60 6.94 14.70 -0.21
C LEU A 60 6.51 16.09 -0.74
N ARG A 61 7.45 16.98 -1.05
CA ARG A 61 7.16 18.33 -1.58
C ARG A 61 6.59 18.28 -3.00
N LYS A 62 6.79 17.16 -3.71
CA LYS A 62 6.28 16.93 -5.08
C LYS A 62 4.89 16.32 -5.11
N LEU A 63 4.27 16.11 -3.96
CA LEU A 63 2.91 15.56 -3.89
C LEU A 63 1.87 16.56 -4.39
N ASP A 64 1.00 16.10 -5.27
CA ASP A 64 -0.24 16.81 -5.58
C ASP A 64 -1.32 16.44 -4.55
N MET A 65 -1.45 17.27 -3.52
CA MET A 65 -2.41 17.07 -2.44
C MET A 65 -3.89 17.04 -2.91
N LYS A 66 -4.16 17.44 -4.15
CA LYS A 66 -5.51 17.29 -4.74
C LYS A 66 -5.84 15.84 -5.07
N THR A 67 -4.81 14.99 -5.22
CA THR A 67 -4.95 13.58 -5.62
C THR A 67 -4.59 12.61 -4.49
N VAL A 68 -4.13 13.10 -3.35
CA VAL A 68 -3.67 12.30 -2.21
C VAL A 68 -4.57 12.56 -1.01
N ASP A 69 -5.01 11.50 -0.37
CA ASP A 69 -5.64 11.55 0.96
C ASP A 69 -4.64 10.96 1.98
N THR A 70 -4.50 11.60 3.13
CA THR A 70 -3.61 11.16 4.20
C THR A 70 -4.40 10.41 5.26
N PHE A 71 -3.87 9.28 5.69
CA PHE A 71 -4.40 8.47 6.77
C PHE A 71 -3.35 8.30 7.85
N ARG A 72 -3.79 8.20 9.09
CA ARG A 72 -2.94 8.05 10.26
C ARG A 72 -3.45 6.95 11.15
N LEU A 73 -2.53 6.22 11.78
CA LEU A 73 -2.87 5.26 12.82
C LEU A 73 -3.56 6.00 13.98
N LYS A 74 -4.69 5.49 14.45
CA LYS A 74 -5.41 6.08 15.59
C LYS A 74 -4.53 6.02 16.84
N SER A 75 -4.57 7.04 17.68
CA SER A 75 -3.68 7.25 18.84
C SER A 75 -3.75 6.15 19.91
N GLN A 76 -4.81 5.34 19.89
CA GLN A 76 -4.96 4.18 20.78
C GLN A 76 -4.07 3.00 20.40
N TYR A 77 -3.59 2.95 19.16
CA TYR A 77 -2.66 1.92 18.69
C TYR A 77 -1.24 2.47 18.73
N LYS A 78 -0.32 1.64 19.16
CA LYS A 78 1.10 1.98 19.26
C LYS A 78 1.89 1.06 18.37
N VAL A 79 2.90 1.59 17.71
CA VAL A 79 3.87 0.87 16.89
C VAL A 79 5.27 1.36 17.21
N GLU A 80 6.24 0.51 17.01
CA GLU A 80 7.64 0.88 17.07
C GLU A 80 8.08 1.40 15.71
N ASN A 81 8.18 2.73 15.59
CA ASN A 81 8.50 3.39 14.32
C ASN A 81 9.79 2.85 13.72
N GLU A 82 10.81 2.58 14.54
CA GLU A 82 12.12 2.12 14.09
C GLU A 82 12.03 0.77 13.38
N THR A 83 11.21 -0.15 13.88
CA THR A 83 10.97 -1.46 13.26
C THR A 83 10.37 -1.30 11.86
N ILE A 84 9.31 -0.49 11.73
CA ILE A 84 8.63 -0.25 10.46
C ILE A 84 9.56 0.45 9.46
N LEU A 85 10.27 1.49 9.92
CA LEU A 85 11.19 2.23 9.07
C LEU A 85 12.38 1.37 8.63
N SER A 86 12.94 0.54 9.52
CA SER A 86 14.02 -0.39 9.19
C SER A 86 13.59 -1.39 8.12
N TYR A 87 12.35 -1.90 8.22
CA TYR A 87 11.77 -2.77 7.19
C TYR A 87 11.73 -2.06 5.84
N LEU A 88 11.16 -0.86 5.76
CA LEU A 88 11.03 -0.10 4.52
C LEU A 88 12.38 0.23 3.89
N VAL A 89 13.34 0.69 4.71
CA VAL A 89 14.69 1.05 4.24
C VAL A 89 15.44 -0.19 3.76
N GLY A 90 15.30 -1.33 4.45
CA GLY A 90 15.91 -2.60 4.08
C GLY A 90 15.42 -3.14 2.73
N HIS A 91 14.25 -2.71 2.27
CA HIS A 91 13.67 -3.14 0.99
C HIS A 91 13.83 -2.11 -0.13
N LEU A 92 14.55 -0.99 0.10
CA LEU A 92 14.86 -0.03 -0.98
C LEU A 92 15.62 -0.72 -2.11
N GLY A 93 15.13 -0.52 -3.35
CA GLY A 93 15.69 -1.16 -4.54
C GLY A 93 15.10 -2.54 -4.87
N ALA A 94 14.23 -3.09 -4.04
CA ALA A 94 13.46 -4.29 -4.39
C ALA A 94 12.57 -4.02 -5.61
N ASN A 95 12.35 -5.04 -6.46
CA ASN A 95 11.58 -4.89 -7.69
C ASN A 95 10.08 -4.71 -7.43
N TYR A 96 9.35 -4.31 -8.47
CA TYR A 96 7.89 -4.21 -8.44
C TYR A 96 7.27 -5.52 -8.94
N ASP A 97 6.36 -6.11 -8.15
CA ASP A 97 5.62 -7.32 -8.55
C ASP A 97 4.51 -7.00 -9.56
N TYR A 98 4.87 -6.96 -10.85
CA TYR A 98 3.91 -6.82 -11.93
C TYR A 98 3.01 -8.05 -12.09
N LEU A 99 3.56 -9.25 -11.84
CA LEU A 99 2.81 -10.50 -12.04
C LEU A 99 1.78 -10.70 -10.94
N GLY A 100 2.11 -10.35 -9.69
CA GLY A 100 1.16 -10.39 -8.58
C GLY A 100 -0.05 -9.48 -8.81
N VAL A 101 0.16 -8.24 -9.29
CA VAL A 101 -0.94 -7.30 -9.60
C VAL A 101 -1.85 -7.83 -10.72
N ILE A 102 -1.28 -8.39 -11.80
CA ILE A 102 -2.05 -8.97 -12.91
C ILE A 102 -2.83 -10.20 -12.42
N PHE A 103 -2.16 -11.08 -11.67
CA PHE A 103 -2.76 -12.28 -11.12
C PHE A 103 -3.92 -11.98 -10.16
N LEU A 104 -3.73 -11.03 -9.25
CA LEU A 104 -4.81 -10.54 -8.38
C LEU A 104 -5.99 -9.96 -9.16
N GLY A 105 -5.70 -9.22 -10.23
CA GLY A 105 -6.72 -8.71 -11.14
C GLY A 105 -7.56 -9.85 -11.74
N ILE A 106 -6.91 -10.89 -12.20
CA ILE A 106 -7.55 -12.09 -12.78
C ILE A 106 -8.35 -12.84 -11.70
N LEU A 107 -7.77 -13.07 -10.53
CA LEU A 107 -8.45 -13.77 -9.44
C LEU A 107 -9.69 -13.02 -8.94
N LYS A 108 -9.59 -11.70 -8.77
CA LYS A 108 -10.77 -10.87 -8.43
C LYS A 108 -11.83 -10.89 -9.52
N LEU A 109 -11.42 -10.89 -10.79
CA LEU A 109 -12.37 -11.02 -11.90
C LEU A 109 -13.07 -12.38 -11.91
N LEU A 110 -12.33 -13.47 -11.71
CA LEU A 110 -12.88 -14.82 -11.61
C LEU A 110 -13.81 -14.98 -10.41
N SER A 111 -13.47 -14.40 -9.24
CA SER A 111 -14.34 -14.44 -8.06
C SER A 111 -15.66 -13.68 -8.26
N LEU A 112 -15.66 -12.63 -9.08
CA LEU A 112 -16.89 -11.92 -9.47
C LEU A 112 -17.77 -12.74 -10.41
N LEU A 113 -17.17 -13.60 -11.26
CA LEU A 113 -17.90 -14.44 -12.21
C LEU A 113 -18.45 -15.72 -11.57
N THR A 114 -17.78 -16.25 -10.53
CA THR A 114 -18.12 -17.56 -9.95
C THR A 114 -18.98 -17.51 -8.70
N PHE A 115 -19.30 -16.31 -8.16
CA PHE A 115 -20.04 -16.13 -6.90
C PHE A 115 -19.48 -16.94 -5.72
N THR A 116 -18.27 -17.47 -5.81
CA THR A 116 -17.66 -18.28 -4.78
C THR A 116 -16.84 -17.42 -3.82
N LEU A 117 -17.07 -17.60 -2.52
CA LEU A 117 -16.29 -17.04 -1.41
C LEU A 117 -14.90 -17.70 -1.31
N TRP A 118 -14.29 -17.99 -2.45
CA TRP A 118 -12.95 -18.58 -2.47
C TRP A 118 -11.94 -17.50 -2.14
N ARG A 119 -11.16 -17.73 -1.10
CA ARG A 119 -10.02 -16.86 -0.75
C ARG A 119 -8.85 -17.28 -1.63
N PRO A 120 -8.50 -16.50 -2.67
CA PRO A 120 -7.36 -16.84 -3.52
C PRO A 120 -6.07 -16.66 -2.71
N HIS A 121 -5.21 -17.67 -2.75
CA HIS A 121 -3.84 -17.57 -2.26
C HIS A 121 -2.92 -17.36 -3.45
N ASN A 122 -2.03 -16.39 -3.37
CA ASN A 122 -1.10 -16.08 -4.47
C ASN A 122 0.07 -17.08 -4.45
N TRP A 123 0.01 -18.08 -5.31
CA TRP A 123 1.03 -19.14 -5.43
C TRP A 123 2.29 -18.70 -6.21
N TRP A 124 2.27 -17.52 -6.81
CA TRP A 124 3.30 -17.02 -7.73
C TRP A 124 4.12 -15.87 -7.14
N GLN A 125 4.05 -15.64 -5.82
CA GLN A 125 4.78 -14.57 -5.17
C GLN A 125 6.29 -14.78 -5.30
N ILE A 126 6.96 -13.88 -6.02
CA ILE A 126 8.41 -13.81 -6.05
C ILE A 126 8.84 -13.08 -4.78
N LYS A 127 9.51 -13.74 -3.86
CA LYS A 127 9.86 -13.27 -2.50
C LYS A 127 10.64 -11.94 -2.40
N GLN A 128 10.90 -11.25 -3.49
CA GLN A 128 11.67 -9.99 -3.52
C GLN A 128 10.98 -8.86 -4.29
N ASP A 129 9.76 -9.09 -4.77
CA ASP A 129 9.01 -8.12 -5.55
C ASP A 129 7.77 -7.69 -4.77
N TYR A 130 7.57 -6.38 -4.64
CA TYR A 130 6.49 -5.80 -3.82
C TYR A 130 5.55 -4.95 -4.65
N PHE A 131 4.25 -5.11 -4.49
CA PHE A 131 3.32 -4.06 -4.90
C PHE A 131 3.01 -3.11 -3.73
N CYS A 132 2.47 -1.93 -4.03
CA CYS A 132 2.44 -0.81 -3.09
C CYS A 132 1.75 -1.10 -1.75
N SER A 133 0.62 -1.81 -1.75
CA SER A 133 -0.12 -2.11 -0.52
C SER A 133 0.46 -3.28 0.28
N GLU A 134 1.13 -4.21 -0.39
CA GLU A 134 1.88 -5.28 0.25
C GLU A 134 3.05 -4.73 1.06
N LEU A 135 3.87 -3.85 0.46
CA LEU A 135 4.98 -3.20 1.16
C LEU A 135 4.51 -2.49 2.44
N VAL A 136 3.41 -1.74 2.35
CA VAL A 136 2.86 -1.03 3.52
C VAL A 136 2.34 -2.01 4.56
N TRP A 137 1.60 -3.04 4.14
CA TRP A 137 1.06 -4.04 5.07
C TRP A 137 2.19 -4.78 5.79
N GLU A 138 3.19 -5.27 5.06
CA GLU A 138 4.32 -6.01 5.63
C GLU A 138 5.20 -5.15 6.54
N ALA A 139 5.37 -3.86 6.22
CA ALA A 139 6.09 -2.95 7.08
C ALA A 139 5.44 -2.85 8.48
N PHE A 140 4.11 -2.77 8.55
CA PHE A 140 3.40 -2.78 9.84
C PHE A 140 3.37 -4.17 10.48
N ALA A 141 3.27 -5.23 9.68
CA ALA A 141 3.31 -6.61 10.16
C ALA A 141 4.66 -6.97 10.78
N ALA A 142 5.76 -6.35 10.33
CA ALA A 142 7.09 -6.51 10.94
C ALA A 142 7.12 -6.05 12.40
N ASP A 143 6.25 -5.10 12.78
CA ASP A 143 6.03 -4.67 14.17
C ASP A 143 4.86 -5.41 14.86
N GLY A 144 4.35 -6.48 14.23
CA GLY A 144 3.25 -7.28 14.75
C GLY A 144 1.86 -6.68 14.56
N MET A 145 1.72 -5.59 13.77
CA MET A 145 0.44 -4.93 13.52
C MET A 145 -0.14 -5.35 12.17
N ASP A 146 -1.26 -6.06 12.17
CA ASP A 146 -2.05 -6.30 10.96
C ASP A 146 -2.95 -5.10 10.68
N LEU A 147 -2.59 -4.30 9.66
CA LEU A 147 -3.36 -3.13 9.26
C LEU A 147 -4.76 -3.45 8.72
N VAL A 148 -4.95 -4.66 8.18
CA VAL A 148 -6.18 -5.05 7.47
C VAL A 148 -6.57 -6.48 7.81
N PRO A 149 -6.96 -6.77 9.07
CA PRO A 149 -7.24 -8.13 9.54
C PRO A 149 -8.26 -8.90 8.70
N GLN A 150 -9.16 -8.18 8.04
CA GLN A 150 -10.19 -8.76 7.19
C GLN A 150 -9.66 -9.37 5.88
N THR A 151 -8.46 -8.99 5.42
CA THR A 151 -7.84 -9.58 4.21
C THR A 151 -7.03 -10.82 4.53
N GLY A 152 -6.41 -10.86 5.70
CA GLY A 152 -5.68 -11.99 6.26
C GLY A 152 -4.27 -12.20 5.70
N THR A 153 -3.90 -11.57 4.57
CA THR A 153 -2.57 -11.70 3.96
C THR A 153 -2.18 -10.45 3.17
N ALA A 154 -0.87 -10.15 3.11
CA ALA A 154 -0.31 -9.01 2.40
C ALA A 154 -0.62 -9.05 0.89
N ASP A 155 -0.46 -10.22 0.31
CA ASP A 155 -0.51 -10.49 -1.14
C ASP A 155 -1.88 -10.22 -1.79
N ILE A 156 -2.95 -10.10 -1.00
CA ILE A 156 -4.30 -9.77 -1.48
C ILE A 156 -4.81 -8.40 -1.01
N THR A 157 -4.04 -7.70 -0.19
CA THR A 157 -4.40 -6.39 0.33
C THR A 157 -4.30 -5.32 -0.76
N SER A 158 -5.37 -4.58 -0.98
CA SER A 158 -5.38 -3.45 -1.92
C SER A 158 -5.29 -2.10 -1.19
N PRO A 159 -4.93 -1.00 -1.89
CA PRO A 159 -5.00 0.35 -1.31
C PRO A 159 -6.40 0.70 -0.79
N GLY A 160 -7.44 0.13 -1.41
CA GLY A 160 -8.82 0.30 -0.97
C GLY A 160 -9.13 -0.42 0.35
N ASP A 161 -8.47 -1.52 0.62
CA ASP A 161 -8.64 -2.26 1.88
C ASP A 161 -7.93 -1.52 3.02
N ILE A 162 -6.72 -0.99 2.78
CA ILE A 162 -6.02 -0.12 3.73
C ILE A 162 -6.90 1.10 4.09
N ALA A 163 -7.55 1.73 3.09
CA ALA A 163 -8.42 2.87 3.34
C ALA A 163 -9.64 2.57 4.22
N LYS A 164 -10.04 1.30 4.31
CA LYS A 164 -11.18 0.83 5.11
C LYS A 164 -10.76 0.27 6.46
N SER A 165 -9.48 0.28 6.77
CA SER A 165 -8.97 -0.22 8.05
C SER A 165 -9.55 0.56 9.22
N ASP A 166 -10.09 -0.18 10.18
CA ASP A 166 -10.61 0.40 11.43
C ASP A 166 -9.50 0.95 12.33
N LEU A 167 -8.24 0.62 12.04
CA LEU A 167 -7.08 1.13 12.77
C LEU A 167 -6.70 2.56 12.36
N LEU A 168 -7.15 3.01 11.20
CA LEU A 168 -6.76 4.27 10.59
C LEU A 168 -7.84 5.34 10.73
N VAL A 169 -7.40 6.59 10.70
CA VAL A 169 -8.25 7.78 10.57
C VAL A 169 -7.76 8.63 9.41
N LYS A 170 -8.67 9.09 8.58
CA LYS A 170 -8.36 10.08 7.54
C LYS A 170 -8.20 11.45 8.19
N ILE A 171 -7.13 12.18 7.83
CA ILE A 171 -6.79 13.51 8.33
C ILE A 171 -6.78 14.57 7.23
#